data_be5de5ed9ee5d59b0102616f42df4831
#
_entry.id   be5de5ed9ee5d59b0102616f42df4831
#
_cell.length_a   1.000
_cell.length_b   1.000
_cell.length_c   1.000
_cell.angle_alpha   90.00
_cell.angle_beta   90.00
_cell.angle_gamma   90.00
#
_symmetry.space_group_name_H-M   'P 1'
#
loop_
_entity.id
_entity.type
_entity.pdbx_description
1 polymer ?
#
loop_
_entity_poly.entity_id
_entity_poly.type
_entity_poly.pdbx_seq_one_letter_code
_entity_poly.pdbx_strand_id
1 'polypeptide(L)'
;RAALDPSMYATDLAVDLGYSQLDYRRDFPGLAGTRSDPLLRAELGWRPNASHRLDLRFNSEFSDVAADSLANLGEGNELPTEIVTGEAVVNASPYLQRQLEVDYGFTTTRWAFGITPYVGRRRYEDIGTFDQNDYGTGVEASWRARHNLRLGVTGSLVHIDYVNLGRQDETRRYAGNIRYDWAKHWSGTFSIARYERHSTTAGQSADQNVIGLTISYRNR
;
A
#
# COMPACT_ATOMS: atom_id res chain seq x y z
N ARG A 1 3.04 -13.40 40.08
CA ARG A 1 3.48 -14.00 38.81
C ARG A 1 2.30 -13.86 37.86
N ALA A 2 2.34 -12.89 36.96
CA ALA A 2 1.39 -12.81 35.86
C ALA A 2 1.68 -14.00 34.93
N ALA A 3 0.69 -14.84 34.69
CA ALA A 3 0.79 -15.89 33.68
C ALA A 3 0.95 -15.20 32.35
N LEU A 4 2.07 -15.44 31.65
CA LEU A 4 2.28 -14.97 30.28
C LEU A 4 1.29 -15.72 29.40
N ASP A 5 0.44 -14.96 28.72
CA ASP A 5 -0.47 -15.51 27.72
C ASP A 5 0.38 -16.05 26.55
N PRO A 6 0.38 -17.35 26.26
CA PRO A 6 1.20 -17.93 25.20
C PRO A 6 0.83 -17.40 23.80
N SER A 7 -0.33 -16.76 23.62
CA SER A 7 -0.73 -16.12 22.36
C SER A 7 0.05 -14.84 22.06
N MET A 8 0.83 -14.32 23.01
CA MET A 8 1.65 -13.11 22.81
C MET A 8 2.93 -13.35 22.01
N TYR A 9 3.34 -14.62 21.84
CA TYR A 9 4.54 -15.00 21.08
C TYR A 9 4.13 -15.93 19.96
N ALA A 10 3.68 -15.37 18.85
CA ALA A 10 3.23 -16.15 17.71
C ALA A 10 4.14 -15.96 16.52
N THR A 11 4.42 -17.05 15.85
CA THR A 11 4.97 -17.06 14.49
C THR A 11 3.96 -17.80 13.63
N ASP A 12 3.44 -17.11 12.65
CA ASP A 12 2.49 -17.62 11.68
C ASP A 12 3.16 -17.69 10.32
N LEU A 13 3.07 -18.84 9.66
CA LEU A 13 3.58 -19.03 8.30
C LEU A 13 2.44 -19.57 7.43
N ALA A 14 2.13 -18.87 6.35
CA ALA A 14 1.24 -19.32 5.31
C ALA A 14 1.99 -19.34 3.96
N VAL A 15 1.82 -20.39 3.19
CA VAL A 15 2.37 -20.52 1.86
C VAL A 15 1.31 -21.10 0.94
N ASP A 16 0.93 -20.35 -0.08
CA ASP A 16 0.02 -20.75 -1.13
C ASP A 16 0.81 -20.98 -2.41
N LEU A 17 0.70 -22.19 -2.95
CA LEU A 17 1.27 -22.57 -4.22
C LEU A 17 0.15 -22.89 -5.19
N GLY A 18 0.23 -22.33 -6.36
CA GLY A 18 -0.79 -22.51 -7.38
C GLY A 18 -0.23 -22.31 -8.77
N TYR A 19 -1.14 -22.30 -9.71
CA TYR A 19 -0.83 -22.04 -11.09
C TYR A 19 -1.85 -21.05 -11.64
N SER A 20 -1.39 -19.95 -12.17
CA SER A 20 -2.22 -18.93 -12.78
C SER A 20 -2.16 -19.07 -14.28
N GLN A 21 -3.32 -19.15 -14.92
CA GLN A 21 -3.44 -19.26 -16.36
C GLN A 21 -4.27 -18.10 -16.87
N LEU A 22 -3.74 -17.43 -17.89
CA LEU A 22 -4.38 -16.32 -18.56
C LEU A 22 -4.73 -16.74 -19.99
N ASP A 23 -6.02 -16.75 -20.31
CA ASP A 23 -6.52 -17.07 -21.63
C ASP A 23 -6.97 -15.80 -22.36
N TYR A 24 -6.30 -15.44 -23.43
CA TYR A 24 -6.70 -14.35 -24.30
C TYR A 24 -7.85 -14.77 -25.21
N ARG A 25 -9.05 -14.22 -24.97
CA ARG A 25 -10.26 -14.52 -25.77
C ARG A 25 -10.41 -13.66 -27.03
N ARG A 26 -9.48 -12.77 -27.34
CA ARG A 26 -9.52 -11.91 -28.51
C ARG A 26 -8.30 -12.17 -29.38
N ASP A 27 -8.55 -12.34 -30.67
CA ASP A 27 -7.52 -12.41 -31.69
C ASP A 27 -6.88 -11.03 -31.89
N PHE A 28 -5.99 -10.64 -30.98
CA PHE A 28 -5.06 -9.57 -31.27
C PHE A 28 -3.90 -10.16 -32.08
N PRO A 29 -3.57 -9.58 -33.25
CA PRO A 29 -2.43 -10.04 -34.01
C PRO A 29 -1.16 -9.98 -33.16
N GLY A 30 -0.56 -11.13 -32.87
CA GLY A 30 0.64 -11.27 -32.06
C GLY A 30 0.44 -11.74 -30.62
N LEU A 31 -0.80 -11.89 -30.13
CA LEU A 31 -1.12 -12.27 -28.74
C LEU A 31 -2.02 -13.51 -28.67
N ALA A 32 -1.97 -14.38 -29.66
CA ALA A 32 -2.71 -15.64 -29.59
C ALA A 32 -2.02 -16.62 -28.64
N GLY A 33 -2.70 -17.03 -27.59
CA GLY A 33 -2.25 -18.14 -26.75
C GLY A 33 -2.64 -18.02 -25.27
N THR A 34 -2.51 -19.13 -24.62
CA THR A 34 -2.61 -19.27 -23.16
C THR A 34 -1.24 -18.96 -22.55
N ARG A 35 -1.19 -18.04 -21.61
CA ARG A 35 -0.01 -17.78 -20.78
C ARG A 35 -0.22 -18.37 -19.40
N SER A 36 0.83 -18.91 -18.84
CA SER A 36 0.76 -19.52 -17.52
C SER A 36 2.04 -19.28 -16.75
N ASP A 37 1.89 -18.95 -15.47
CA ASP A 37 2.99 -18.75 -14.53
C ASP A 37 2.64 -19.37 -13.17
N PRO A 38 3.63 -19.89 -12.41
CA PRO A 38 3.37 -20.34 -11.06
C PRO A 38 2.90 -19.19 -10.16
N LEU A 39 1.80 -19.42 -9.46
CA LEU A 39 1.33 -18.55 -8.40
C LEU A 39 2.05 -18.93 -7.11
N LEU A 40 2.68 -17.95 -6.47
CA LEU A 40 3.33 -18.13 -5.18
C LEU A 40 2.96 -16.95 -4.28
N ARG A 41 2.35 -17.27 -3.15
CA ARG A 41 2.15 -16.32 -2.04
C ARG A 41 2.77 -16.91 -0.80
N ALA A 42 3.53 -16.10 -0.07
CA ALA A 42 4.12 -16.51 1.19
C ALA A 42 3.98 -15.36 2.19
N GLU A 43 3.49 -15.69 3.37
CA GLU A 43 3.33 -14.74 4.47
C GLU A 43 3.98 -15.31 5.73
N LEU A 44 4.83 -14.53 6.37
CA LEU A 44 5.45 -14.83 7.65
C LEU A 44 5.13 -13.72 8.63
N GLY A 45 4.33 -14.02 9.63
CA GLY A 45 4.05 -13.15 10.76
C GLY A 45 4.90 -13.53 11.97
N TRP A 46 5.53 -12.57 12.60
CA TRP A 46 6.31 -12.77 13.83
C TRP A 46 5.99 -11.70 14.86
N ARG A 47 5.55 -12.13 16.02
CA ARG A 47 5.20 -11.28 17.16
C ARG A 47 6.03 -11.67 18.38
N PRO A 48 7.24 -11.09 18.55
CA PRO A 48 8.12 -11.43 19.67
C PRO A 48 7.59 -10.98 21.03
N ASN A 49 6.64 -10.06 21.05
CA ASN A 49 5.92 -9.60 22.24
C ASN A 49 4.69 -8.78 21.85
N ALA A 50 3.89 -8.35 22.83
CA ALA A 50 2.66 -7.60 22.61
C ALA A 50 2.86 -6.23 21.91
N SER A 51 4.07 -5.70 21.88
CA SER A 51 4.38 -4.36 21.33
C SER A 51 4.96 -4.41 19.93
N HIS A 52 5.50 -5.53 19.49
CA HIS A 52 6.21 -5.67 18.22
C HIS A 52 5.53 -6.67 17.31
N ARG A 53 5.39 -6.29 16.05
CA ARG A 53 4.90 -7.13 14.97
C ARG A 53 5.80 -6.95 13.76
N LEU A 54 6.16 -8.06 13.13
CA LEU A 54 6.86 -8.10 11.84
C LEU A 54 6.11 -9.06 10.94
N ASP A 55 5.68 -8.58 9.79
CA ASP A 55 5.08 -9.39 8.75
C ASP A 55 5.93 -9.27 7.47
N LEU A 56 6.26 -10.40 6.88
CA LEU A 56 6.92 -10.50 5.60
C LEU A 56 5.92 -11.10 4.62
N ARG A 57 5.70 -10.45 3.49
CA ARG A 57 4.80 -10.91 2.43
C ARG A 57 5.54 -10.97 1.11
N PHE A 58 5.37 -12.07 0.43
CA PHE A 58 5.82 -12.25 -0.94
C PHE A 58 4.65 -12.71 -1.79
N ASN A 59 4.44 -12.08 -2.95
CA ASN A 59 3.50 -12.53 -3.95
C ASN A 59 4.12 -12.57 -5.35
N SER A 60 3.72 -13.57 -6.13
CA SER A 60 4.03 -13.69 -7.55
C SER A 60 2.79 -14.22 -8.24
N GLU A 61 2.10 -13.37 -8.99
CA GLU A 61 0.82 -13.70 -9.62
C GLU A 61 0.53 -12.81 -10.83
N PHE A 62 -0.34 -13.29 -11.72
CA PHE A 62 -0.96 -12.43 -12.72
C PHE A 62 -2.00 -11.53 -12.07
N SER A 63 -1.98 -10.25 -12.43
CA SER A 63 -2.97 -9.26 -12.05
C SER A 63 -3.33 -8.40 -13.26
N ASP A 64 -4.34 -7.58 -13.09
CA ASP A 64 -4.70 -6.51 -14.00
C ASP A 64 -5.06 -5.25 -13.22
N VAL A 65 -5.07 -4.10 -13.90
CA VAL A 65 -5.34 -2.81 -13.25
C VAL A 65 -6.73 -2.76 -12.61
N ALA A 66 -7.71 -3.49 -13.16
CA ALA A 66 -9.06 -3.53 -12.61
C ALA A 66 -9.10 -4.34 -11.31
N ALA A 67 -8.43 -5.49 -11.27
CA ALA A 67 -8.31 -6.32 -10.06
C ALA A 67 -7.58 -5.55 -8.94
N ASP A 68 -6.46 -4.88 -9.25
CA ASP A 68 -5.72 -4.07 -8.28
C ASP A 68 -6.55 -2.90 -7.75
N SER A 69 -7.31 -2.23 -8.62
CA SER A 69 -8.17 -1.12 -8.21
C SER A 69 -9.29 -1.59 -7.26
N LEU A 70 -9.86 -2.78 -7.53
CA LEU A 70 -10.88 -3.37 -6.68
C LEU A 70 -10.32 -3.85 -5.34
N ALA A 71 -9.13 -4.45 -5.33
CA ALA A 71 -8.46 -4.88 -4.11
C ALA A 71 -8.18 -3.68 -3.20
N ASN A 72 -7.68 -2.59 -3.75
CA ASN A 72 -7.41 -1.36 -2.99
C ASN A 72 -8.68 -0.67 -2.45
N LEU A 73 -9.85 -0.88 -3.08
CA LEU A 73 -11.13 -0.37 -2.57
C LEU A 73 -11.66 -1.20 -1.39
N GLY A 74 -11.21 -2.46 -1.24
CA GLY A 74 -11.67 -3.39 -0.20
C GLY A 74 -10.97 -3.24 1.15
N GLU A 75 -9.78 -2.68 1.21
CA GLU A 75 -8.97 -2.61 2.44
C GLU A 75 -9.23 -1.40 3.32
N GLY A 76 -10.01 -0.43 2.90
CA GLY A 76 -10.31 0.78 3.65
C GLY A 76 -11.80 1.07 3.76
N ASN A 77 -12.34 1.07 4.99
CA ASN A 77 -13.63 1.69 5.30
C ASN A 77 -13.61 3.23 5.15
N GLU A 78 -12.55 3.78 4.62
CA GLU A 78 -12.40 5.18 4.26
C GLU A 78 -12.31 5.25 2.75
N LEU A 79 -13.31 5.90 2.13
CA LEU A 79 -13.21 6.30 0.73
C LEU A 79 -11.84 6.94 0.52
N PRO A 80 -11.08 6.53 -0.50
CA PRO A 80 -9.83 7.20 -0.80
C PRO A 80 -10.12 8.68 -0.97
N THR A 81 -9.63 9.50 -0.04
CA THR A 81 -9.78 10.95 -0.06
C THR A 81 -9.04 11.59 -1.23
N GLU A 82 -8.29 10.79 -1.97
CA GLU A 82 -7.54 11.19 -3.15
C GLU A 82 -7.72 10.15 -4.25
N ILE A 83 -8.49 10.52 -5.26
CA ILE A 83 -8.31 9.92 -6.57
C ILE A 83 -6.97 10.51 -7.05
N VAL A 84 -5.89 9.74 -6.94
CA VAL A 84 -4.62 10.09 -7.60
C VAL A 84 -4.88 9.98 -9.10
N THR A 85 -5.41 11.03 -9.68
CA THR A 85 -5.53 11.22 -11.13
C THR A 85 -4.17 11.62 -11.73
N GLY A 86 -3.13 10.91 -11.35
CA GLY A 86 -1.86 10.98 -12.04
C GLY A 86 -1.76 9.77 -12.92
N GLU A 87 -2.14 9.92 -14.21
CA GLU A 87 -1.83 8.99 -15.28
C GLU A 87 -1.37 7.60 -14.82
N ALA A 88 -2.21 6.86 -14.10
CA ALA A 88 -2.22 5.44 -14.30
C ALA A 88 -2.52 5.32 -15.81
N VAL A 89 -1.54 4.99 -16.59
CA VAL A 89 -1.79 4.48 -17.92
C VAL A 89 -2.69 3.28 -17.65
N VAL A 90 -4.00 3.47 -17.78
CA VAL A 90 -4.99 2.42 -17.60
C VAL A 90 -4.85 1.54 -18.83
N ASN A 91 -3.76 0.81 -18.86
CA ASN A 91 -3.60 -0.27 -19.80
C ASN A 91 -4.34 -1.46 -19.16
N ALA A 92 -5.45 -1.87 -19.76
CA ALA A 92 -6.20 -3.05 -19.32
C ALA A 92 -5.43 -4.37 -19.55
N SER A 93 -4.17 -4.29 -19.93
CA SER A 93 -3.31 -5.45 -20.16
C SER A 93 -2.94 -6.13 -18.85
N PRO A 94 -3.09 -7.44 -18.77
CA PRO A 94 -2.62 -8.20 -17.64
C PRO A 94 -1.10 -8.18 -17.54
N TYR A 95 -0.60 -8.25 -16.32
CA TYR A 95 0.82 -8.27 -16.01
C TYR A 95 1.14 -9.30 -14.93
N LEU A 96 2.34 -9.81 -14.97
CA LEU A 96 2.92 -10.59 -13.89
C LEU A 96 3.49 -9.63 -12.84
N GLN A 97 2.92 -9.65 -11.65
CA GLN A 97 3.42 -8.90 -10.51
C GLN A 97 4.23 -9.82 -9.59
N ARG A 98 5.40 -9.33 -9.16
CA ARG A 98 6.20 -9.93 -8.09
C ARG A 98 6.51 -8.84 -7.09
N GLN A 99 6.16 -9.06 -5.83
CA GLN A 99 6.37 -8.08 -4.77
C GLN A 99 6.85 -8.75 -3.50
N LEU A 100 7.81 -8.12 -2.85
CA LEU A 100 8.25 -8.42 -1.50
C LEU A 100 8.01 -7.20 -0.63
N GLU A 101 7.31 -7.40 0.47
CA GLU A 101 6.96 -6.36 1.45
C GLU A 101 7.32 -6.81 2.85
N VAL A 102 7.83 -5.88 3.64
CA VAL A 102 8.10 -6.05 5.06
C VAL A 102 7.31 -5.02 5.83
N ASP A 103 6.42 -5.44 6.70
CA ASP A 103 5.68 -4.56 7.60
C ASP A 103 6.19 -4.74 9.02
N TYR A 104 6.75 -3.69 9.60
CA TYR A 104 7.14 -3.68 11.00
C TYR A 104 6.30 -2.67 11.76
N GLY A 105 5.64 -3.14 12.82
CA GLY A 105 4.83 -2.33 13.72
C GLY A 105 5.33 -2.39 15.16
N PHE A 106 5.31 -1.23 15.81
CA PHE A 106 5.53 -1.07 17.23
C PHE A 106 4.37 -0.35 17.87
N THR A 107 3.76 -0.90 18.90
CA THR A 107 2.59 -0.32 19.55
C THR A 107 2.70 -0.39 21.06
N THR A 108 2.40 0.72 21.72
CA THR A 108 2.25 0.83 23.17
C THR A 108 0.92 1.49 23.50
N THR A 109 0.64 1.72 24.78
CA THR A 109 -0.56 2.45 25.20
C THR A 109 -0.66 3.86 24.67
N ARG A 110 0.49 4.52 24.37
CA ARG A 110 0.54 5.91 23.93
C ARG A 110 1.14 6.12 22.56
N TRP A 111 1.99 5.20 22.08
CA TRP A 111 2.72 5.35 20.84
C TRP A 111 2.41 4.17 19.92
N ALA A 112 2.27 4.46 18.66
CA ALA A 112 2.35 3.46 17.61
C ALA A 112 3.29 3.99 16.51
N PHE A 113 4.08 3.09 15.94
CA PHE A 113 5.00 3.34 14.85
C PHE A 113 4.92 2.19 13.87
N GLY A 114 4.97 2.49 12.59
CA GLY A 114 5.00 1.51 11.51
C GLY A 114 5.99 1.93 10.43
N ILE A 115 6.60 0.94 9.79
CA ILE A 115 7.41 1.10 8.58
C ILE A 115 7.17 -0.08 7.65
N THR A 116 6.91 0.21 6.38
CA THR A 116 6.55 -0.78 5.37
C THR A 116 7.38 -0.57 4.10
N PRO A 117 8.66 -1.01 4.07
CA PRO A 117 9.43 -1.06 2.84
C PRO A 117 8.95 -2.19 1.93
N TYR A 118 8.99 -1.94 0.63
CA TYR A 118 8.70 -2.95 -0.38
C TYR A 118 9.56 -2.79 -1.63
N VAL A 119 9.67 -3.89 -2.37
CA VAL A 119 10.22 -3.90 -3.72
C VAL A 119 9.27 -4.71 -4.62
N GLY A 120 9.02 -4.20 -5.82
CA GLY A 120 8.11 -4.78 -6.78
C GLY A 120 8.69 -4.85 -8.19
N ARG A 121 8.08 -5.71 -8.98
CA ARG A 121 8.37 -5.84 -10.40
C ARG A 121 7.09 -6.22 -11.12
N ARG A 122 6.72 -5.43 -12.15
CA ARG A 122 5.59 -5.71 -13.04
C ARG A 122 6.07 -5.91 -14.45
N ARG A 123 5.60 -6.98 -15.08
CA ARG A 123 5.92 -7.30 -16.47
C ARG A 123 4.61 -7.51 -17.21
N TYR A 124 4.36 -6.64 -18.19
CA TYR A 124 3.16 -6.66 -19.01
C TYR A 124 3.30 -7.71 -20.11
N GLU A 125 2.24 -8.48 -20.33
CA GLU A 125 2.28 -9.62 -21.25
C GLU A 125 2.23 -9.21 -22.72
N ASP A 126 1.55 -8.11 -23.05
CA ASP A 126 1.33 -7.68 -24.43
C ASP A 126 2.16 -6.46 -24.84
N ILE A 127 2.43 -5.54 -23.92
CA ILE A 127 3.17 -4.31 -24.21
C ILE A 127 4.28 -4.12 -23.16
N GLY A 128 5.41 -4.77 -23.36
CA GLY A 128 6.57 -4.64 -22.46
C GLY A 128 7.10 -3.20 -22.28
N THR A 129 6.58 -2.24 -23.06
CA THR A 129 6.89 -0.82 -22.90
C THR A 129 6.58 -0.30 -21.48
N PHE A 130 5.55 -0.86 -20.83
CA PHE A 130 5.16 -0.46 -19.47
C PHE A 130 5.76 -1.32 -18.37
N ASP A 131 6.68 -2.21 -18.71
CA ASP A 131 7.45 -2.96 -17.72
C ASP A 131 8.09 -2.03 -16.72
N GLN A 132 7.91 -2.32 -15.43
CA GLN A 132 8.43 -1.46 -14.38
C GLN A 132 9.03 -2.26 -13.22
N ASN A 133 10.01 -1.62 -12.59
CA ASN A 133 10.49 -1.99 -11.27
C ASN A 133 10.11 -0.87 -10.32
N ASP A 134 9.60 -1.22 -9.16
CA ASP A 134 9.20 -0.25 -8.16
C ASP A 134 9.77 -0.64 -6.79
N TYR A 135 10.09 0.35 -6.01
CA TYR A 135 10.42 0.20 -4.60
C TYR A 135 9.95 1.40 -3.82
N GLY A 136 9.64 1.18 -2.59
CA GLY A 136 9.15 2.25 -1.77
C GLY A 136 9.17 1.91 -0.29
N THR A 137 8.72 2.88 0.50
CA THR A 137 8.51 2.69 1.93
C THR A 137 7.41 3.61 2.41
N GLY A 138 6.55 3.07 3.27
CA GLY A 138 5.65 3.84 4.10
C GLY A 138 6.19 3.96 5.51
N VAL A 139 5.96 5.07 6.17
CA VAL A 139 6.21 5.25 7.60
C VAL A 139 5.00 5.89 8.25
N GLU A 140 4.65 5.43 9.43
CA GLU A 140 3.60 6.03 10.22
C GLU A 140 4.02 6.14 11.69
N ALA A 141 3.60 7.21 12.34
CA ALA A 141 3.73 7.34 13.77
C ALA A 141 2.49 8.02 14.35
N SER A 142 2.02 7.53 15.47
CA SER A 142 0.93 8.16 16.20
C SER A 142 1.22 8.25 17.68
N TRP A 143 0.73 9.32 18.27
CA TRP A 143 0.87 9.58 19.69
C TRP A 143 -0.47 9.96 20.32
N ARG A 144 -0.86 9.20 21.33
CA ARG A 144 -2.01 9.53 22.18
C ARG A 144 -1.55 10.45 23.31
N ALA A 145 -1.60 11.77 23.07
CA ALA A 145 -1.19 12.78 24.04
C ALA A 145 -2.10 12.79 25.27
N ARG A 146 -3.41 12.58 25.05
CA ARG A 146 -4.45 12.43 26.08
C ARG A 146 -5.43 11.34 25.66
N HIS A 147 -6.34 10.95 26.58
CA HIS A 147 -7.39 9.97 26.26
C HIS A 147 -8.27 10.40 25.06
N ASN A 148 -8.43 11.70 24.86
CA ASN A 148 -9.26 12.29 23.82
C ASN A 148 -8.46 13.08 22.75
N LEU A 149 -7.12 13.04 22.77
CA LEU A 149 -6.26 13.72 21.79
C LEU A 149 -5.23 12.77 21.21
N ARG A 150 -5.28 12.57 19.89
CA ARG A 150 -4.33 11.79 19.11
C ARG A 150 -3.71 12.64 18.02
N LEU A 151 -2.40 12.54 17.89
CA LEU A 151 -1.60 13.12 16.83
C LEU A 151 -1.07 12.00 15.96
N GLY A 152 -1.07 12.19 14.64
CA GLY A 152 -0.53 11.22 13.69
C GLY A 152 0.30 11.91 12.63
N VAL A 153 1.34 11.24 12.17
CA VAL A 153 2.13 11.62 11.01
C VAL A 153 2.36 10.40 10.14
N THR A 154 2.30 10.59 8.83
CA THR A 154 2.60 9.55 7.85
C THR A 154 3.53 10.12 6.79
N GLY A 155 4.36 9.26 6.22
CA GLY A 155 5.19 9.59 5.09
C GLY A 155 5.29 8.40 4.17
N SER A 156 5.40 8.63 2.86
CA SER A 156 5.71 7.57 1.90
C SER A 156 6.63 8.08 0.81
N LEU A 157 7.47 7.19 0.33
CA LEU A 157 8.33 7.35 -0.82
C LEU A 157 8.11 6.16 -1.75
N VAL A 158 7.85 6.44 -3.01
CA VAL A 158 7.70 5.43 -4.06
C VAL A 158 8.57 5.84 -5.23
N HIS A 159 9.39 4.93 -5.70
CA HIS A 159 10.20 5.09 -6.90
C HIS A 159 9.78 4.04 -7.92
N ILE A 160 9.52 4.48 -9.16
CA ILE A 160 9.11 3.62 -10.27
C ILE A 160 10.08 3.86 -11.42
N ASP A 161 10.70 2.79 -11.88
CA ASP A 161 11.57 2.76 -13.06
C ASP A 161 10.89 2.00 -14.19
N TYR A 162 10.51 2.71 -15.26
CA TYR A 162 9.94 2.14 -16.47
C TYR A 162 11.06 1.63 -17.38
N VAL A 163 11.31 0.33 -17.34
CA VAL A 163 12.50 -0.33 -17.91
C VAL A 163 12.73 0.02 -19.38
N ASN A 164 11.64 0.07 -20.16
CA ASN A 164 11.72 0.22 -21.64
C ASN A 164 11.42 1.64 -22.11
N LEU A 165 11.03 2.55 -21.21
CA LEU A 165 10.76 3.96 -21.55
C LEU A 165 11.91 4.89 -21.18
N GLY A 166 12.88 4.43 -20.39
CA GLY A 166 13.92 5.30 -19.82
C GLY A 166 13.36 6.39 -18.91
N ARG A 167 12.16 6.17 -18.36
CA ARG A 167 11.44 7.08 -17.48
C ARG A 167 11.56 6.61 -16.04
N GLN A 168 11.78 7.57 -15.15
CA GLN A 168 11.78 7.36 -13.71
C GLN A 168 10.82 8.35 -13.06
N ASP A 169 9.97 7.84 -12.18
CA ASP A 169 9.04 8.63 -11.39
C ASP A 169 9.34 8.42 -9.90
N GLU A 170 9.42 9.50 -9.15
CA GLU A 170 9.51 9.49 -7.71
C GLU A 170 8.32 10.23 -7.11
N THR A 171 7.62 9.57 -6.21
CA THR A 171 6.48 10.15 -5.49
C THR A 171 6.79 10.19 -4.02
N ARG A 172 6.58 11.36 -3.39
CA ARG A 172 6.70 11.57 -1.95
C ARG A 172 5.39 12.09 -1.41
N ARG A 173 4.97 11.55 -0.30
CA ARG A 173 3.79 12.01 0.42
C ARG A 173 4.14 12.21 1.89
N TYR A 174 3.69 13.31 2.43
CA TYR A 174 3.80 13.63 3.85
C TYR A 174 2.43 14.05 4.35
N ALA A 175 1.98 13.53 5.47
CA ALA A 175 0.73 13.96 6.06
C ALA A 175 0.83 14.01 7.57
N GLY A 176 0.05 14.90 8.15
CA GLY A 176 -0.13 15.03 9.59
C GLY A 176 -1.61 15.18 9.93
N ASN A 177 -2.02 14.62 11.04
CA ASN A 177 -3.39 14.77 11.52
C ASN A 177 -3.44 14.97 13.02
N ILE A 178 -4.48 15.68 13.45
CA ILE A 178 -4.82 15.88 14.85
C ILE A 178 -6.29 15.49 15.02
N ARG A 179 -6.54 14.47 15.82
CA ARG A 179 -7.90 14.04 16.18
C ARG A 179 -8.19 14.41 17.62
N TYR A 180 -9.33 15.06 17.82
CA TYR A 180 -9.83 15.43 19.13
C TYR A 180 -11.26 14.93 19.33
N ASP A 181 -11.49 14.15 20.39
CA ASP A 181 -12.80 13.63 20.79
C ASP A 181 -13.30 14.54 21.92
N TRP A 182 -14.21 15.52 21.63
CA TRP A 182 -14.68 16.51 22.62
C TRP A 182 -15.92 16.08 23.37
N ALA A 183 -16.63 15.07 22.87
CA ALA A 183 -17.79 14.48 23.55
C ALA A 183 -17.90 13.00 23.22
N LYS A 184 -18.77 12.28 23.95
CA LYS A 184 -18.98 10.84 23.80
C LYS A 184 -19.26 10.41 22.34
N HIS A 185 -19.94 11.28 21.59
CA HIS A 185 -20.43 10.99 20.24
C HIS A 185 -19.76 11.83 19.15
N TRP A 186 -18.95 12.81 19.51
CA TRP A 186 -18.38 13.77 18.58
C TRP A 186 -16.87 13.73 18.54
N SER A 187 -16.32 13.70 17.34
CA SER A 187 -14.89 13.85 17.12
C SER A 187 -14.61 14.77 15.93
N GLY A 188 -13.49 15.45 15.97
CA GLY A 188 -12.96 16.24 14.87
C GLY A 188 -11.56 15.78 14.49
N THR A 189 -11.28 15.78 13.22
CA THR A 189 -9.94 15.52 12.69
C THR A 189 -9.54 16.65 11.77
N PHE A 190 -8.46 17.31 12.10
CA PHE A 190 -7.75 18.24 11.22
C PHE A 190 -6.61 17.48 10.56
N SER A 191 -6.44 17.64 9.24
CA SER A 191 -5.38 17.00 8.49
C SER A 191 -4.73 17.98 7.52
N ILE A 192 -3.43 17.77 7.29
CA ILE A 192 -2.64 18.43 6.27
C ILE A 192 -1.81 17.38 5.56
N ALA A 193 -1.77 17.44 4.25
CA ALA A 193 -0.95 16.56 3.43
C ALA A 193 -0.25 17.33 2.31
N ARG A 194 0.95 16.89 1.99
CA ARG A 194 1.71 17.33 0.83
C ARG A 194 2.08 16.12 0.00
N TYR A 195 1.83 16.22 -1.28
CA TYR A 195 2.17 15.25 -2.31
C TYR A 195 3.12 15.90 -3.31
N GLU A 196 4.22 15.24 -3.61
CA GLU A 196 5.21 15.66 -4.58
C GLU A 196 5.48 14.51 -5.54
N ARG A 197 5.44 14.78 -6.83
CA ARG A 197 5.82 13.83 -7.88
C ARG A 197 6.88 14.46 -8.75
N HIS A 198 8.01 13.80 -8.87
CA HIS A 198 9.08 14.12 -9.77
C HIS A 198 9.15 13.06 -10.87
N SER A 199 9.16 13.48 -12.12
CA SER A 199 9.29 12.61 -13.28
C SER A 199 10.44 13.06 -14.15
N THR A 200 11.19 12.14 -14.72
CA THR A 200 12.18 12.45 -15.77
C THR A 200 11.53 12.87 -17.08
N THR A 201 10.22 12.63 -17.24
CA THR A 201 9.44 13.07 -18.39
C THR A 201 8.94 14.50 -18.17
N ALA A 202 9.23 15.40 -19.11
CA ALA A 202 8.81 16.80 -19.02
C ALA A 202 7.28 16.93 -18.90
N GLY A 203 6.83 17.81 -18.00
CA GLY A 203 5.40 18.09 -17.79
C GLY A 203 4.66 17.09 -16.89
N GLN A 204 5.35 16.08 -16.34
CA GLN A 204 4.71 15.07 -15.48
C GLN A 204 5.07 15.21 -13.99
N SER A 205 5.83 16.23 -13.62
CA SER A 205 6.06 16.59 -12.22
C SER A 205 4.90 17.43 -11.69
N ALA A 206 4.47 17.19 -10.46
CA ALA A 206 3.36 17.88 -9.82
C ALA A 206 3.54 17.94 -8.31
N ASP A 207 3.07 19.05 -7.72
CA ASP A 207 2.99 19.26 -6.28
C ASP A 207 1.55 19.57 -5.89
N GLN A 208 1.10 18.99 -4.80
CA GLN A 208 -0.24 19.23 -4.27
C GLN A 208 -0.18 19.39 -2.74
N ASN A 209 -0.92 20.36 -2.22
CA ASN A 209 -1.16 20.50 -0.79
C ASN A 209 -2.65 20.34 -0.53
N VAL A 210 -2.99 19.55 0.48
CA VAL A 210 -4.37 19.28 0.89
C VAL A 210 -4.53 19.61 2.36
N ILE A 211 -5.59 20.35 2.70
CA ILE A 211 -5.98 20.63 4.09
C ILE A 211 -7.39 20.13 4.26
N GLY A 212 -7.62 19.33 5.29
CA GLY A 212 -8.91 18.71 5.57
C GLY A 212 -9.39 18.99 6.98
N LEU A 213 -10.71 19.13 7.14
CA LEU A 213 -11.40 19.15 8.43
C LEU A 213 -12.58 18.20 8.35
N THR A 214 -12.57 17.19 9.21
CA THR A 214 -13.66 16.20 9.31
C THR A 214 -14.29 16.27 10.67
N ILE A 215 -15.61 16.38 10.74
CA ILE A 215 -16.40 16.28 11.96
C ILE A 215 -17.23 15.01 11.86
N SER A 216 -17.10 14.14 12.85
CA SER A 216 -17.80 12.86 12.86
C SER A 216 -18.70 12.77 14.10
N TYR A 217 -19.93 12.29 13.89
CA TYR A 217 -20.88 11.93 14.92
C TYR A 217 -21.12 10.42 14.89
N ARG A 218 -21.03 9.74 16.02
CA ARG A 218 -21.30 8.31 16.13
C ARG A 218 -22.36 8.06 17.20
N ASN A 219 -23.52 7.60 16.77
CA ASN A 219 -24.57 7.10 17.67
C ASN A 219 -24.25 5.64 18.05
N ARG A 220 -24.03 5.37 19.33
CA ARG A 220 -23.82 4.03 19.89
C ARG A 220 -24.94 3.67 20.83
#